data_064bd08f304b00e3e02f7ba377ac7bcb
#
_entry.id   064bd08f304b00e3e02f7ba377ac7bcb
#
_cell.length_a   1.000
_cell.length_b   1.000
_cell.length_c   1.000
_cell.angle_alpha   90.00
_cell.angle_beta   90.00
_cell.angle_gamma   90.00
#
_symmetry.space_group_name_H-M   'P 1'
#
loop_
_entity.id
_entity.type
_entity.pdbx_description
1 polymer ?
#
loop_
_entity_poly.entity_id
_entity_poly.type
_entity_poly.pdbx_seq_one_letter_code
_entity_poly.pdbx_strand_id
1 'polypeptide(L)'
;MHFVALCLDKPDALAVRLENREAHLAFIAEKGSTVRLGGPFLDAEGRMCGSMIIYDVPNEAAVRAIMAEDPYVKAGLFASVELRAFRPVVGVSLA
;
A
#
# COMPACT_ATOMS: atom_id res chain seq x y z
N MET A 1 -12.28 -9.85 5.41
CA MET A 1 -11.57 -10.46 4.27
C MET A 1 -10.30 -9.66 4.01
N HIS A 2 -9.22 -10.36 3.72
CA HIS A 2 -7.95 -9.69 3.45
C HIS A 2 -7.74 -9.49 1.95
N PHE A 3 -7.18 -8.33 1.60
CA PHE A 3 -6.76 -8.01 0.25
C PHE A 3 -5.33 -7.48 0.26
N VAL A 4 -4.55 -7.92 -0.69
CA VAL A 4 -3.17 -7.43 -0.88
C VAL A 4 -3.17 -6.44 -2.03
N ALA A 5 -2.64 -5.24 -1.79
CA ALA A 5 -2.35 -4.28 -2.84
C ALA A 5 -0.86 -4.34 -3.17
N LEU A 6 -0.56 -4.62 -4.42
CA LEU A 6 0.80 -4.66 -4.96
C LEU A 6 0.97 -3.43 -5.85
N CYS A 7 1.73 -2.45 -5.38
CA CYS A 7 1.88 -1.16 -6.05
C CYS A 7 3.31 -1.00 -6.53
N LEU A 8 3.49 -0.75 -7.81
CA LEU A 8 4.82 -0.50 -8.38
C LEU A 8 4.93 0.98 -8.74
N ASP A 9 6.00 1.63 -8.29
CA ASP A 9 6.24 3.05 -8.58
C ASP A 9 6.56 3.27 -10.06
N LYS A 10 6.25 4.46 -10.54
CA LYS A 10 6.72 4.90 -11.86
C LYS A 10 8.25 4.99 -11.86
N PRO A 11 8.89 4.84 -13.04
CA PRO A 11 10.34 5.03 -13.13
C PRO A 11 10.77 6.41 -12.58
N ASP A 12 11.90 6.43 -11.88
CA ASP A 12 12.50 7.66 -11.35
C ASP A 12 11.58 8.47 -10.44
N ALA A 13 10.70 7.78 -9.69
CA ALA A 13 9.69 8.44 -8.85
C ALA A 13 10.08 8.52 -7.36
N LEU A 14 11.31 8.20 -6.98
CA LEU A 14 11.72 8.22 -5.58
C LEU A 14 11.49 9.58 -4.92
N ALA A 15 11.74 10.67 -5.63
CA ALA A 15 11.50 12.02 -5.11
C ALA A 15 10.02 12.25 -4.80
N VAL A 16 9.12 11.77 -5.67
CA VAL A 16 7.68 11.87 -5.46
C VAL A 16 7.27 11.06 -4.22
N ARG A 17 7.83 9.86 -4.06
CA ARG A 17 7.56 9.03 -2.89
C ARG A 17 8.00 9.73 -1.60
N LEU A 18 9.22 10.27 -1.59
CA LEU A 18 9.76 10.95 -0.40
C LEU A 18 8.98 12.21 -0.04
N GLU A 19 8.55 12.99 -1.04
CA GLU A 19 7.73 14.19 -0.83
C GLU A 19 6.38 13.88 -0.18
N ASN A 20 5.81 12.73 -0.47
CA ASN A 20 4.46 12.36 -0.02
C ASN A 20 4.47 11.31 1.08
N ARG A 21 5.64 10.88 1.54
CA ARG A 21 5.77 9.76 2.48
C ARG A 21 5.15 10.06 3.84
N GLU A 22 5.40 11.23 4.40
CA GLU A 22 4.86 11.61 5.70
C GLU A 22 3.33 11.65 5.67
N ALA A 23 2.76 12.27 4.63
CA ALA A 23 1.31 12.32 4.46
C ALA A 23 0.70 10.93 4.28
N HIS A 24 1.37 10.06 3.50
CA HIS A 24 0.93 8.67 3.31
C HIS A 24 0.92 7.91 4.63
N LEU A 25 2.01 8.00 5.41
CA LEU A 25 2.10 7.29 6.69
C LEU A 25 1.03 7.76 7.69
N ALA A 26 0.75 9.07 7.72
CA ALA A 26 -0.32 9.61 8.54
C ALA A 26 -1.69 9.09 8.10
N PHE A 27 -1.93 9.05 6.78
CA PHE A 27 -3.17 8.50 6.21
C PHE A 27 -3.37 7.04 6.60
N ILE A 28 -2.33 6.22 6.45
CA ILE A 28 -2.38 4.79 6.81
C ILE A 28 -2.64 4.62 8.30
N ALA A 29 -1.99 5.42 9.15
CA ALA A 29 -2.20 5.37 10.60
C ALA A 29 -3.65 5.63 10.99
N GLU A 30 -4.35 6.53 10.29
CA GLU A 30 -5.76 6.83 10.53
C GLU A 30 -6.68 5.63 10.25
N LYS A 31 -6.26 4.71 9.40
CA LYS A 31 -7.06 3.52 9.05
C LYS A 31 -7.06 2.47 10.16
N GLY A 32 -6.14 2.58 11.13
CA GLY A 32 -6.11 1.66 12.28
C GLY A 32 -6.02 0.21 11.84
N SER A 33 -6.88 -0.62 12.41
CA SER A 33 -6.88 -2.07 12.16
C SER A 33 -7.33 -2.47 10.74
N THR A 34 -7.84 -1.54 9.95
CA THR A 34 -8.17 -1.81 8.55
C THR A 34 -6.91 -2.12 7.73
N VAL A 35 -5.77 -1.52 8.08
CA VAL A 35 -4.48 -1.85 7.50
C VAL A 35 -3.76 -2.79 8.45
N ARG A 36 -3.51 -4.02 8.00
CA ARG A 36 -2.92 -5.07 8.84
C ARG A 36 -1.40 -5.10 8.74
N LEU A 37 -0.86 -4.78 7.58
CA LEU A 37 0.57 -4.80 7.32
C LEU A 37 0.83 -3.94 6.09
N GLY A 38 1.94 -3.22 6.07
CA GLY A 38 2.33 -2.46 4.89
C GLY A 38 3.79 -2.09 4.95
N GLY A 39 4.38 -1.90 3.78
CA GLY A 39 5.76 -1.47 3.66
C GLY A 39 6.18 -1.31 2.22
N PRO A 40 7.34 -0.69 1.99
CA PRO A 40 7.83 -0.50 0.63
C PRO A 40 8.53 -1.75 0.08
N PHE A 41 8.40 -1.95 -1.23
CA PHE A 41 9.31 -2.83 -1.96
C PHE A 41 10.63 -2.11 -2.15
N LEU A 42 11.73 -2.87 -2.13
CA LEU A 42 13.07 -2.34 -2.30
C LEU A 42 13.70 -2.89 -3.58
N ASP A 43 14.43 -2.04 -4.29
CA ASP A 43 15.22 -2.48 -5.43
C ASP A 43 16.56 -3.09 -4.99
N ALA A 44 17.41 -3.46 -5.95
CA ALA A 44 18.67 -4.12 -5.66
C ALA A 44 19.63 -3.26 -4.84
N GLU A 45 19.50 -1.94 -4.89
CA GLU A 45 20.30 -0.99 -4.11
C GLU A 45 19.64 -0.59 -2.79
N GLY A 46 18.51 -1.21 -2.44
CA GLY A 46 17.79 -0.91 -1.21
C GLY A 46 16.92 0.34 -1.26
N ARG A 47 16.68 0.91 -2.44
CA ARG A 47 15.82 2.08 -2.61
C ARG A 47 14.36 1.64 -2.74
N MET A 48 13.46 2.43 -2.16
CA MET A 48 12.02 2.16 -2.25
C MET A 48 11.54 2.32 -3.69
N CYS A 49 10.83 1.30 -4.19
CA CYS A 49 10.35 1.26 -5.58
C CYS A 49 8.90 0.80 -5.73
N GLY A 50 8.19 0.66 -4.62
CA GLY A 50 6.80 0.21 -4.62
C GLY A 50 6.29 0.05 -3.22
N SER A 51 5.11 -0.51 -3.08
CA SER A 51 4.48 -0.78 -1.78
C SER A 51 3.69 -2.07 -1.82
N MET A 52 3.66 -2.77 -0.69
CA MET A 52 2.67 -3.83 -0.47
C MET A 52 1.88 -3.46 0.78
N ILE A 53 0.56 -3.55 0.69
CA ILE A 53 -0.32 -3.26 1.83
C ILE A 53 -1.37 -4.36 1.90
N ILE A 54 -1.61 -4.87 3.12
CA ILE A 54 -2.68 -5.83 3.39
C ILE A 54 -3.79 -5.09 4.13
N TYR A 55 -4.99 -5.09 3.52
CA TYR A 55 -6.20 -4.48 4.09
C TYR A 55 -7.13 -5.57 4.57
N ASP A 56 -7.79 -5.33 5.70
CA ASP A 56 -8.88 -6.18 6.19
C ASP A 56 -10.19 -5.41 6.00
N VAL A 57 -10.91 -5.72 4.94
CA VAL A 57 -12.13 -5.02 4.51
C VAL A 57 -13.12 -6.01 3.92
N PRO A 58 -14.42 -5.64 3.82
CA PRO A 58 -15.45 -6.55 3.31
C PRO A 58 -15.28 -6.98 1.85
N ASN A 59 -14.74 -6.10 0.99
CA ASN A 59 -14.67 -6.36 -0.45
C ASN A 59 -13.62 -5.49 -1.14
N GLU A 60 -13.37 -5.76 -2.42
CA GLU A 60 -12.39 -5.03 -3.21
C GLU A 60 -12.76 -3.55 -3.38
N ALA A 61 -14.05 -3.23 -3.52
CA ALA A 61 -14.50 -1.85 -3.66
C ALA A 61 -14.08 -0.99 -2.47
N ALA A 62 -14.07 -1.57 -1.25
CA ALA A 62 -13.62 -0.88 -0.05
C ALA A 62 -12.12 -0.55 -0.12
N VAL A 63 -11.29 -1.46 -0.66
CA VAL A 63 -9.86 -1.19 -0.88
C VAL A 63 -9.69 -0.03 -1.85
N ARG A 64 -10.41 -0.06 -2.97
CA ARG A 64 -10.31 0.97 -4.00
C ARG A 64 -10.71 2.34 -3.46
N ALA A 65 -11.74 2.39 -2.61
CA ALA A 65 -12.19 3.62 -1.98
C ALA A 65 -11.13 4.21 -1.04
N ILE A 66 -10.47 3.35 -0.25
CA ILE A 66 -9.37 3.77 0.63
C ILE A 66 -8.20 4.28 -0.20
N MET A 67 -7.77 3.53 -1.20
CA MET A 67 -6.61 3.88 -2.02
C MET A 67 -6.82 5.19 -2.80
N ALA A 68 -8.05 5.48 -3.22
CA ALA A 68 -8.36 6.73 -3.93
C ALA A 68 -8.00 7.97 -3.10
N GLU A 69 -8.00 7.85 -1.78
CA GLU A 69 -7.68 8.95 -0.86
C GLU A 69 -6.21 8.92 -0.38
N ASP A 70 -5.45 7.89 -0.72
CA ASP A 70 -4.05 7.77 -0.31
C ASP A 70 -3.20 8.86 -0.99
N PRO A 71 -2.43 9.64 -0.23
CA PRO A 71 -1.55 10.67 -0.81
C PRO A 71 -0.60 10.16 -1.90
N TYR A 72 -0.14 8.92 -1.82
CA TYR A 72 0.69 8.32 -2.89
C TYR A 72 -0.10 8.18 -4.19
N VAL A 73 -1.35 7.74 -4.11
CA VAL A 73 -2.21 7.59 -5.28
C VAL A 73 -2.54 8.96 -5.87
N LYS A 74 -2.88 9.92 -5.01
CA LYS A 74 -3.19 11.29 -5.45
C LYS A 74 -2.01 11.97 -6.11
N ALA A 75 -0.79 11.66 -5.68
CA ALA A 75 0.45 12.21 -6.26
C ALA A 75 0.83 11.53 -7.58
N GLY A 76 0.11 10.49 -7.99
CA GLY A 76 0.43 9.76 -9.21
C GLY A 76 1.72 8.95 -9.13
N LEU A 77 2.05 8.45 -7.93
CA LEU A 77 3.30 7.71 -7.70
C LEU A 77 3.35 6.38 -8.44
N PHE A 78 2.22 5.64 -8.49
CA PHE A 78 2.23 4.26 -8.95
C PHE A 78 2.04 4.13 -10.46
N ALA A 79 2.88 3.31 -11.09
CA ALA A 79 2.70 2.89 -12.48
C ALA A 79 1.61 1.83 -12.58
N SER A 80 1.52 0.95 -11.57
CA SER A 80 0.52 -0.11 -11.53
C SER A 80 0.11 -0.42 -10.11
N VAL A 81 -1.15 -0.85 -9.97
CA VAL A 81 -1.71 -1.35 -8.72
C VAL A 81 -2.45 -2.63 -9.02
N GLU A 82 -2.08 -3.73 -8.36
CA GLU A 82 -2.76 -5.01 -8.47
C GLU A 82 -3.38 -5.33 -7.12
N LEU A 83 -4.67 -5.68 -7.12
CA LEU A 83 -5.38 -6.11 -5.92
C LEU A 83 -5.65 -7.61 -5.99
N ARG A 84 -5.34 -8.32 -4.89
CA ARG A 84 -5.59 -9.75 -4.77
C ARG A 84 -6.31 -10.05 -3.46
N ALA A 85 -7.38 -10.84 -3.52
CA ALA A 85 -7.96 -11.42 -2.32
C ALA A 85 -6.93 -12.40 -1.73
N PHE A 86 -6.78 -12.39 -0.41
CA PHE A 86 -5.73 -13.13 0.27
C PHE A 86 -6.24 -13.69 1.58
N ARG A 87 -5.78 -14.88 1.94
CA ARG A 87 -6.08 -15.49 3.24
C ARG A 87 -4.77 -15.82 3.93
N PRO A 88 -4.40 -15.09 5.00
CA PRO A 88 -3.24 -15.46 5.79
C PRO A 88 -3.50 -16.77 6.53
N VAL A 89 -2.65 -17.77 6.32
CA VAL A 89 -2.81 -19.11 6.86
C VAL A 89 -1.66 -19.53 7.75
N VAL A 90 -0.45 -19.10 7.43
CA VAL A 90 0.77 -19.45 8.17
C VAL A 90 1.56 -18.21 8.54
N GLY A 91 2.40 -18.33 9.54
CA GLY A 91 3.23 -17.24 10.03
C GLY A 91 2.59 -16.55 11.22
N VAL A 92 2.98 -15.29 11.47
CA VAL A 92 2.40 -14.53 12.58
C VAL A 92 0.98 -14.09 12.26
N SER A 93 0.13 -14.00 13.28
CA SER A 93 -1.25 -13.56 13.13
C SER A 93 -1.32 -12.10 12.69
N LEU A 94 -2.22 -11.81 11.73
CA LEU A 94 -2.56 -10.44 11.35
C LEU A 94 -3.86 -9.98 12.03
N ALA A 95 -4.34 -10.77 12.96
CA ALA A 95 -5.57 -10.46 13.70
C ALA A 95 -5.35 -9.39 14.77
#